data_10dd17924083c24ff8e0640bcc934bc4
#
_entry.id   10dd17924083c24ff8e0640bcc934bc4
#
_cell.length_a   1.000
_cell.length_b   1.000
_cell.length_c   1.000
_cell.angle_alpha   90.00
_cell.angle_beta   90.00
_cell.angle_gamma   90.00
#
_symmetry.space_group_name_H-M   'P 1'
#
loop_
_entity.id
_entity.type
_entity.pdbx_description
1 polymer ?
#
loop_
_entity_poly.entity_id
_entity_poly.type
_entity_poly.pdbx_seq_one_letter_code
_entity_poly.pdbx_strand_id
1 'polypeptide(L)'
;MTNQSEKIWIKCQDVEYHGSYETKASYLTATRNSITCPYCYNTRVHKLDSLGYLYPEVLPLWSDKNKRSPYEYKPKSGQKVWFKCNCGKHSDTLRSISCAWNNNFECPECVREKDISKLEGKVKTYINDTLGYKTLHEDKCTIRPLNPKTNRPLPYDNEIIDIKLIIEVHGCQHYQVTGFAKMSSEKYNTTPEQELEYLQWKDNYKKQYALDNGYYYLEIPYWTEKDDSYKALIDNKINEIMKEVA
;
A
#
# COMPACT_ATOMS: atom_id res chain seq x y z
N MET A 1 -32.43 9.77 -49.99
CA MET A 1 -32.15 10.28 -48.60
C MET A 1 -31.89 9.07 -47.74
N THR A 2 -30.66 8.80 -47.40
CA THR A 2 -30.31 7.69 -46.48
C THR A 2 -30.83 8.03 -45.10
N ASN A 3 -31.58 7.11 -44.51
CA ASN A 3 -32.13 7.27 -43.17
C ASN A 3 -30.94 7.35 -42.16
N GLN A 4 -30.68 8.52 -41.59
CA GLN A 4 -29.53 8.77 -40.71
C GLN A 4 -29.49 7.90 -39.44
N SER A 5 -30.60 7.21 -39.13
CA SER A 5 -30.71 6.29 -37.98
C SER A 5 -30.43 4.83 -38.36
N GLU A 6 -30.17 4.53 -39.64
CA GLU A 6 -29.92 3.17 -40.10
C GLU A 6 -28.62 2.62 -39.48
N LYS A 7 -28.70 1.40 -38.95
CA LYS A 7 -27.54 0.68 -38.38
C LYS A 7 -26.84 -0.10 -39.48
N ILE A 8 -25.56 0.01 -39.53
CA ILE A 8 -24.67 -0.66 -40.49
C ILE A 8 -23.58 -1.42 -39.78
N TRP A 9 -23.06 -2.44 -40.41
CA TRP A 9 -21.93 -3.23 -39.94
C TRP A 9 -20.66 -2.80 -40.65
N ILE A 10 -19.62 -2.51 -39.87
CA ILE A 10 -18.31 -2.10 -40.39
C ILE A 10 -17.25 -3.00 -39.74
N LYS A 11 -16.31 -3.48 -40.57
CA LYS A 11 -15.15 -4.25 -40.10
C LYS A 11 -14.09 -3.30 -39.53
N CYS A 12 -13.52 -3.65 -38.36
CA CYS A 12 -12.37 -2.92 -37.82
C CYS A 12 -11.20 -2.98 -38.79
N GLN A 13 -10.56 -1.83 -39.04
CA GLN A 13 -9.43 -1.73 -39.97
C GLN A 13 -8.07 -1.84 -39.23
N ASP A 14 -8.07 -1.55 -37.93
CA ASP A 14 -6.83 -1.48 -37.14
C ASP A 14 -6.45 -2.82 -36.51
N VAL A 15 -7.49 -3.58 -36.06
CA VAL A 15 -7.30 -4.82 -35.29
C VAL A 15 -8.22 -5.88 -35.84
N GLU A 16 -7.66 -6.92 -36.43
CA GLU A 16 -8.40 -7.95 -37.16
C GLU A 16 -9.39 -8.72 -36.27
N TYR A 17 -8.98 -9.11 -35.07
CA TYR A 17 -9.82 -9.88 -34.15
C TYR A 17 -10.97 -9.08 -33.53
N HIS A 18 -11.00 -7.75 -33.67
CA HIS A 18 -12.18 -6.95 -33.30
C HIS A 18 -13.39 -7.21 -34.24
N GLY A 19 -13.15 -7.77 -35.42
CA GLY A 19 -14.16 -8.17 -36.35
C GLY A 19 -15.05 -7.02 -36.86
N SER A 20 -16.29 -7.33 -37.10
CA SER A 20 -17.28 -6.34 -37.52
C SER A 20 -18.11 -5.85 -36.33
N TYR A 21 -18.43 -4.57 -36.31
CA TYR A 21 -19.20 -3.92 -35.25
C TYR A 21 -20.35 -3.10 -35.85
N GLU A 22 -21.45 -3.00 -35.10
CA GLU A 22 -22.61 -2.22 -35.48
C GLU A 22 -22.40 -0.74 -35.13
N THR A 23 -22.70 0.14 -36.11
CA THR A 23 -22.64 1.60 -35.92
C THR A 23 -23.78 2.27 -36.70
N LYS A 24 -24.02 3.56 -36.49
CA LYS A 24 -25.01 4.32 -37.24
C LYS A 24 -24.42 4.87 -38.53
N ALA A 25 -25.16 4.84 -39.64
CA ALA A 25 -24.75 5.38 -40.94
C ALA A 25 -24.37 6.88 -40.84
N SER A 26 -24.99 7.64 -39.92
CA SER A 26 -24.68 9.05 -39.68
C SER A 26 -23.25 9.30 -39.20
N TYR A 27 -22.57 8.31 -38.59
CA TYR A 27 -21.16 8.45 -38.17
C TYR A 27 -20.18 8.38 -39.36
N LEU A 28 -20.61 7.85 -40.51
CA LEU A 28 -19.80 7.83 -41.73
C LEU A 28 -19.64 9.19 -42.38
N THR A 29 -20.66 10.06 -42.21
CA THR A 29 -20.75 11.38 -42.85
C THR A 29 -20.38 12.53 -41.93
N ALA A 30 -20.13 12.24 -40.64
CA ALA A 30 -19.68 13.24 -39.71
C ALA A 30 -18.24 13.68 -40.04
N THR A 31 -18.03 14.97 -40.24
CA THR A 31 -16.79 15.64 -40.66
C THR A 31 -15.62 15.52 -39.70
N ARG A 32 -15.76 14.82 -38.57
CA ARG A 32 -14.67 14.48 -37.65
C ARG A 32 -14.19 13.05 -37.94
N ASN A 33 -13.09 12.99 -38.67
CA ASN A 33 -12.31 11.80 -38.95
C ASN A 33 -12.41 10.71 -37.90
N SER A 34 -13.10 9.69 -38.21
CA SER A 34 -12.83 8.29 -37.92
C SER A 34 -14.10 7.56 -37.47
N ILE A 35 -14.51 6.67 -38.33
CA ILE A 35 -15.30 5.51 -37.94
C ILE A 35 -14.41 4.70 -37.01
N THR A 36 -14.45 5.01 -35.74
CA THR A 36 -13.60 4.36 -34.76
C THR A 36 -14.29 3.12 -34.21
N CYS A 37 -13.64 2.00 -34.39
CA CYS A 37 -14.03 0.76 -33.74
C CYS A 37 -14.25 0.97 -32.24
N PRO A 38 -15.41 0.58 -31.67
CA PRO A 38 -15.71 0.79 -30.25
C PRO A 38 -14.70 0.10 -29.31
N TYR A 39 -14.04 -0.93 -29.77
CA TYR A 39 -12.99 -1.62 -29.03
C TYR A 39 -11.66 -0.86 -29.09
N CYS A 40 -11.26 -0.35 -30.25
CA CYS A 40 -10.08 0.50 -30.41
C CYS A 40 -10.23 1.82 -29.64
N TYR A 41 -11.43 2.40 -29.65
CA TYR A 41 -11.74 3.67 -28.96
C TYR A 41 -12.13 3.50 -27.48
N ASN A 42 -11.99 2.31 -26.95
CA ASN A 42 -12.21 2.02 -25.52
C ASN A 42 -13.65 2.24 -24.99
N THR A 43 -14.66 2.35 -25.87
CA THR A 43 -16.07 2.44 -25.45
C THR A 43 -16.66 1.07 -25.11
N ARG A 44 -16.05 0.00 -25.63
CA ARG A 44 -16.36 -1.40 -25.32
C ARG A 44 -15.08 -2.17 -25.06
N VAL A 45 -15.18 -3.27 -24.32
CA VAL A 45 -14.05 -4.18 -24.07
C VAL A 45 -14.21 -5.41 -24.94
N HIS A 46 -13.23 -5.67 -25.82
CA HIS A 46 -13.15 -6.94 -26.52
C HIS A 46 -12.57 -8.00 -25.58
N LYS A 47 -13.02 -9.26 -25.69
CA LYS A 47 -12.56 -10.33 -24.81
C LYS A 47 -11.03 -10.48 -24.80
N LEU A 48 -10.41 -10.41 -25.99
CA LEU A 48 -8.95 -10.54 -26.14
C LEU A 48 -8.15 -9.33 -25.61
N ASP A 49 -8.80 -8.16 -25.42
CA ASP A 49 -8.22 -6.96 -24.83
C ASP A 49 -8.51 -6.83 -23.34
N SER A 50 -9.27 -7.77 -22.80
CA SER A 50 -9.74 -7.69 -21.43
C SER A 50 -8.66 -8.02 -20.41
N LEU A 51 -8.85 -7.51 -19.20
CA LEU A 51 -8.00 -7.81 -18.06
C LEU A 51 -7.89 -9.32 -17.81
N GLY A 52 -9.02 -10.02 -17.81
CA GLY A 52 -9.04 -11.46 -17.53
C GLY A 52 -8.38 -12.32 -18.61
N TYR A 53 -8.29 -11.84 -19.85
CA TYR A 53 -7.60 -12.56 -20.94
C TYR A 53 -6.10 -12.27 -20.94
N LEU A 54 -5.72 -11.00 -20.82
CA LEU A 54 -4.30 -10.57 -20.88
C LEU A 54 -3.53 -10.86 -19.58
N TYR A 55 -4.24 -10.95 -18.46
CA TYR A 55 -3.66 -11.19 -17.13
C TYR A 55 -4.47 -12.28 -16.40
N PRO A 56 -4.37 -13.54 -16.83
CA PRO A 56 -5.16 -14.65 -16.26
C PRO A 56 -4.86 -14.88 -14.77
N GLU A 57 -3.71 -14.44 -14.26
CA GLU A 57 -3.34 -14.45 -12.84
C GLU A 57 -4.28 -13.61 -11.97
N VAL A 58 -5.06 -12.70 -12.55
CA VAL A 58 -6.06 -11.91 -11.81
C VAL A 58 -7.32 -12.72 -11.47
N LEU A 59 -7.58 -13.81 -12.20
CA LEU A 59 -8.82 -14.59 -12.03
C LEU A 59 -9.02 -15.12 -10.62
N PRO A 60 -8.03 -15.79 -9.98
CA PRO A 60 -8.16 -16.26 -8.59
C PRO A 60 -8.26 -15.12 -7.58
N LEU A 61 -7.78 -13.93 -7.93
CA LEU A 61 -7.81 -12.74 -7.07
C LEU A 61 -9.10 -11.94 -7.23
N TRP A 62 -9.95 -12.28 -8.18
CA TRP A 62 -11.21 -11.57 -8.41
C TRP A 62 -12.23 -11.90 -7.32
N SER A 63 -12.67 -10.89 -6.59
CA SER A 63 -13.63 -11.09 -5.50
C SER A 63 -15.05 -11.33 -6.03
N ASP A 64 -15.79 -12.17 -5.32
CA ASP A 64 -17.21 -12.45 -5.60
C ASP A 64 -18.13 -11.23 -5.28
N LYS A 65 -17.59 -10.21 -4.61
CA LYS A 65 -18.26 -8.92 -4.40
C LYS A 65 -18.40 -8.09 -5.69
N ASN A 66 -17.66 -8.45 -6.75
CA ASN A 66 -17.74 -7.77 -8.03
C ASN A 66 -18.96 -8.22 -8.81
N LYS A 67 -19.71 -7.26 -9.35
CA LYS A 67 -20.90 -7.54 -10.20
C LYS A 67 -20.52 -7.98 -11.60
N ARG A 68 -19.34 -7.63 -12.09
CA ARG A 68 -18.86 -7.90 -13.45
C ARG A 68 -17.62 -8.77 -13.41
N SER A 69 -17.41 -9.53 -14.47
CA SER A 69 -16.24 -10.39 -14.63
C SER A 69 -14.99 -9.60 -15.04
N PRO A 70 -13.75 -10.10 -14.80
CA PRO A 70 -12.53 -9.44 -15.25
C PRO A 70 -12.42 -9.33 -16.78
N TYR A 71 -13.23 -10.08 -17.53
CA TYR A 71 -13.30 -9.99 -19.00
C TYR A 71 -14.06 -8.76 -19.51
N GLU A 72 -14.69 -8.00 -18.62
CA GLU A 72 -15.43 -6.78 -18.96
C GLU A 72 -14.65 -5.49 -18.65
N TYR A 73 -13.40 -5.64 -18.22
CA TYR A 73 -12.52 -4.51 -17.89
C TYR A 73 -11.26 -4.54 -18.75
N LYS A 74 -10.75 -3.35 -19.09
CA LYS A 74 -9.41 -3.23 -19.67
C LYS A 74 -8.32 -3.19 -18.59
N PRO A 75 -7.11 -3.68 -18.89
CA PRO A 75 -5.92 -3.41 -18.07
C PRO A 75 -5.74 -1.91 -17.86
N LYS A 76 -5.21 -1.51 -16.71
CA LYS A 76 -4.98 -0.10 -16.33
C LYS A 76 -6.26 0.77 -16.25
N SER A 77 -7.45 0.16 -16.20
CA SER A 77 -8.70 0.88 -15.96
C SER A 77 -8.67 1.58 -14.60
N GLY A 78 -9.17 2.83 -14.54
CA GLY A 78 -9.38 3.56 -13.28
C GLY A 78 -10.57 3.06 -12.45
N GLN A 79 -11.35 2.11 -12.96
CA GLN A 79 -12.50 1.59 -12.23
C GLN A 79 -12.07 0.80 -11.00
N LYS A 80 -12.78 1.01 -9.88
CA LYS A 80 -12.51 0.31 -8.61
C LYS A 80 -13.27 -1.01 -8.58
N VAL A 81 -12.56 -2.06 -8.22
CA VAL A 81 -13.08 -3.42 -8.05
C VAL A 81 -12.48 -4.06 -6.81
N TRP A 82 -13.13 -5.10 -6.30
CA TRP A 82 -12.67 -5.85 -5.15
C TRP A 82 -11.69 -6.95 -5.57
N PHE A 83 -10.54 -7.01 -4.89
CA PHE A 83 -9.54 -8.07 -5.06
C PHE A 83 -9.44 -8.90 -3.79
N LYS A 84 -9.45 -10.21 -3.94
CA LYS A 84 -9.12 -11.18 -2.88
C LYS A 84 -7.62 -11.10 -2.56
N CYS A 85 -7.27 -11.40 -1.32
CA CYS A 85 -5.87 -11.62 -0.98
C CYS A 85 -5.47 -13.07 -1.28
N ASN A 86 -4.36 -13.25 -2.00
CA ASN A 86 -3.85 -14.58 -2.35
C ASN A 86 -3.37 -15.39 -1.13
N CYS A 87 -2.95 -14.72 -0.05
CA CYS A 87 -2.51 -15.40 1.18
C CYS A 87 -3.68 -15.91 2.05
N GLY A 88 -4.92 -15.51 1.77
CA GLY A 88 -6.12 -15.89 2.51
C GLY A 88 -6.26 -15.25 3.92
N LYS A 89 -5.25 -14.50 4.39
CA LYS A 89 -5.26 -13.89 5.74
C LYS A 89 -5.95 -12.53 5.78
N HIS A 90 -5.93 -11.79 4.68
CA HIS A 90 -6.44 -10.43 4.61
C HIS A 90 -7.80 -10.38 3.93
N SER A 91 -8.62 -9.42 4.33
CA SER A 91 -9.90 -9.14 3.70
C SER A 91 -9.74 -8.63 2.28
N ASP A 92 -10.79 -8.80 1.46
CA ASP A 92 -10.83 -8.23 0.12
C ASP A 92 -10.63 -6.73 0.15
N THR A 93 -9.85 -6.20 -0.79
CA THR A 93 -9.52 -4.78 -0.89
C THR A 93 -10.18 -4.14 -2.11
N LEU A 94 -10.81 -2.97 -1.92
CA LEU A 94 -11.38 -2.17 -2.99
C LEU A 94 -10.33 -1.21 -3.55
N ARG A 95 -9.88 -1.40 -4.79
CA ARG A 95 -8.88 -0.52 -5.43
C ARG A 95 -9.09 -0.44 -6.94
N SER A 96 -8.53 0.60 -7.57
CA SER A 96 -8.57 0.70 -9.02
C SER A 96 -7.75 -0.42 -9.67
N ILE A 97 -8.20 -0.88 -10.84
CA ILE A 97 -7.48 -1.88 -11.61
C ILE A 97 -6.08 -1.38 -11.98
N SER A 98 -5.93 -0.09 -12.32
CA SER A 98 -4.63 0.52 -12.61
C SER A 98 -3.68 0.48 -11.42
N CYS A 99 -4.17 0.76 -10.21
CA CYS A 99 -3.36 0.65 -8.99
C CYS A 99 -2.96 -0.80 -8.71
N ALA A 100 -3.89 -1.74 -8.84
CA ALA A 100 -3.60 -3.16 -8.66
C ALA A 100 -2.58 -3.66 -9.70
N TRP A 101 -2.74 -3.27 -10.95
CA TRP A 101 -1.84 -3.62 -12.06
C TRP A 101 -0.41 -3.10 -11.83
N ASN A 102 -0.24 -1.85 -11.39
CA ASN A 102 1.06 -1.26 -11.08
C ASN A 102 1.81 -1.99 -9.94
N ASN A 103 1.06 -2.67 -9.07
CA ASN A 103 1.60 -3.45 -7.94
C ASN A 103 1.49 -4.97 -8.17
N ASN A 104 1.52 -5.43 -9.42
CA ASN A 104 1.43 -6.85 -9.79
C ASN A 104 0.27 -7.58 -9.11
N PHE A 105 -0.84 -6.90 -8.87
CA PHE A 105 -2.03 -7.38 -8.15
C PHE A 105 -1.78 -7.85 -6.72
N GLU A 106 -0.60 -7.58 -6.13
CA GLU A 106 -0.33 -7.93 -4.74
C GLU A 106 -1.28 -7.21 -3.77
N CYS A 107 -1.66 -7.90 -2.71
CA CYS A 107 -2.48 -7.32 -1.65
C CYS A 107 -1.67 -6.24 -0.90
N PRO A 108 -2.21 -5.02 -0.67
CA PRO A 108 -1.49 -3.96 0.05
C PRO A 108 -0.99 -4.36 1.44
N GLU A 109 -1.78 -5.16 2.15
CA GLU A 109 -1.37 -5.64 3.49
C GLU A 109 -0.20 -6.64 3.38
N CYS A 110 -0.22 -7.54 2.37
CA CYS A 110 0.92 -8.43 2.12
C CYS A 110 2.19 -7.65 1.74
N VAL A 111 2.07 -6.56 0.98
CA VAL A 111 3.21 -5.69 0.66
C VAL A 111 3.75 -5.06 1.94
N ARG A 112 2.88 -4.47 2.78
CA ARG A 112 3.28 -3.90 4.07
C ARG A 112 3.96 -4.92 4.98
N GLU A 113 3.44 -6.17 5.04
CA GLU A 113 4.05 -7.24 5.84
C GLU A 113 5.45 -7.63 5.34
N LYS A 114 5.71 -7.53 4.02
CA LYS A 114 7.05 -7.73 3.46
C LYS A 114 8.01 -6.59 3.77
N ASP A 115 7.48 -5.36 3.89
CA ASP A 115 8.26 -4.15 4.17
C ASP A 115 8.57 -3.99 5.68
N ILE A 116 7.84 -4.70 6.57
CA ILE A 116 8.13 -4.75 8.00
C ILE A 116 9.51 -5.39 8.20
N SER A 117 10.39 -4.69 8.92
CA SER A 117 11.70 -5.23 9.25
C SER A 117 11.55 -6.56 10.00
N LYS A 118 12.51 -7.47 9.81
CA LYS A 118 12.44 -8.78 10.45
C LYS A 118 12.36 -8.68 11.98
N LEU A 119 13.08 -7.73 12.59
CA LEU A 119 13.01 -7.47 14.02
C LEU A 119 11.65 -6.93 14.44
N GLU A 120 11.09 -5.97 13.70
CA GLU A 120 9.76 -5.42 13.98
C GLU A 120 8.68 -6.51 13.95
N GLY A 121 8.74 -7.41 12.96
CA GLY A 121 7.85 -8.58 12.91
C GLY A 121 7.99 -9.49 14.13
N LYS A 122 9.22 -9.76 14.60
CA LYS A 122 9.49 -10.54 15.82
C LYS A 122 8.95 -9.85 17.08
N VAL A 123 9.18 -8.54 17.21
CA VAL A 123 8.69 -7.72 18.32
C VAL A 123 7.15 -7.78 18.38
N LYS A 124 6.50 -7.56 17.27
CA LYS A 124 5.03 -7.64 17.15
C LYS A 124 4.49 -9.01 17.56
N THR A 125 5.07 -10.08 17.03
CA THR A 125 4.70 -11.46 17.38
C THR A 125 4.89 -11.72 18.87
N TYR A 126 6.03 -11.28 19.45
CA TYR A 126 6.29 -11.47 20.87
C TYR A 126 5.25 -10.76 21.75
N ILE A 127 4.92 -9.52 21.45
CA ILE A 127 3.94 -8.74 22.20
C ILE A 127 2.52 -9.34 22.09
N ASN A 128 2.09 -9.70 20.87
CA ASN A 128 0.73 -10.16 20.64
C ASN A 128 0.54 -11.63 21.06
N ASP A 129 1.43 -12.52 20.63
CA ASP A 129 1.22 -13.96 20.73
C ASP A 129 1.78 -14.54 22.04
N THR A 130 2.87 -13.93 22.59
CA THR A 130 3.50 -14.41 23.82
C THR A 130 2.99 -13.66 25.05
N LEU A 131 2.93 -12.33 24.98
CA LEU A 131 2.51 -11.51 26.13
C LEU A 131 1.00 -11.23 26.14
N GLY A 132 0.29 -11.48 25.03
CA GLY A 132 -1.16 -11.36 24.94
C GLY A 132 -1.70 -9.93 24.82
N TYR A 133 -0.83 -8.92 24.60
CA TYR A 133 -1.25 -7.54 24.40
C TYR A 133 -1.68 -7.30 22.97
N LYS A 134 -2.70 -6.46 22.79
CA LYS A 134 -3.06 -5.93 21.47
C LYS A 134 -2.19 -4.73 21.11
N THR A 135 -1.58 -4.75 19.92
CA THR A 135 -0.83 -3.63 19.41
C THR A 135 -1.58 -2.90 18.29
N LEU A 136 -1.48 -1.58 18.28
CA LEU A 136 -1.76 -0.74 17.11
C LEU A 136 -0.46 -0.40 16.39
N HIS A 137 -0.54 -0.11 15.10
CA HIS A 137 0.61 0.11 14.23
C HIS A 137 0.39 1.32 13.34
N GLU A 138 1.44 2.06 13.07
CA GLU A 138 1.49 3.14 12.10
C GLU A 138 0.31 4.14 12.20
N ASP A 139 -0.53 4.20 11.16
CA ASP A 139 -1.67 5.10 11.05
C ASP A 139 -2.84 4.75 11.99
N LYS A 140 -2.79 3.60 12.65
CA LYS A 140 -3.78 3.15 13.64
C LYS A 140 -3.43 3.54 15.07
N CYS A 141 -2.18 3.98 15.33
CA CYS A 141 -1.80 4.45 16.66
C CYS A 141 -2.68 5.62 17.12
N THR A 142 -3.00 5.61 18.43
CA THR A 142 -3.87 6.62 19.07
C THR A 142 -3.29 8.01 19.00
N ILE A 143 -1.97 8.13 19.16
CA ILE A 143 -1.24 9.39 19.04
C ILE A 143 -0.31 9.35 17.82
N ARG A 144 -0.18 10.49 17.14
CA ARG A 144 0.69 10.63 15.97
C ARG A 144 1.24 12.04 15.89
N PRO A 145 2.53 12.26 16.13
CA PRO A 145 3.15 13.56 15.93
C PRO A 145 3.16 13.94 14.44
N LEU A 146 3.03 15.22 14.17
CA LEU A 146 3.27 15.79 12.83
C LEU A 146 4.68 16.35 12.79
N ASN A 147 5.41 16.06 11.73
CA ASN A 147 6.69 16.68 11.49
C ASN A 147 6.52 18.19 11.31
N PRO A 148 7.05 19.04 12.19
CA PRO A 148 6.82 20.50 12.13
C PRO A 148 7.40 21.17 10.88
N LYS A 149 8.37 20.54 10.19
CA LYS A 149 8.96 21.06 8.95
C LYS A 149 8.14 20.70 7.70
N THR A 150 7.48 19.54 7.68
CA THR A 150 6.81 19.02 6.48
C THR A 150 5.31 18.84 6.63
N ASN A 151 4.79 18.99 7.85
CA ASN A 151 3.40 18.71 8.24
C ASN A 151 2.91 17.30 7.90
N ARG A 152 3.84 16.34 7.76
CA ARG A 152 3.53 14.93 7.51
C ARG A 152 3.50 14.16 8.82
N PRO A 153 2.59 13.17 8.96
CA PRO A 153 2.59 12.28 10.11
C PRO A 153 3.92 11.55 10.28
N LEU A 154 4.33 11.38 11.54
CA LEU A 154 5.45 10.53 11.96
C LEU A 154 4.85 9.36 12.75
N PRO A 155 4.46 8.27 12.08
CA PRO A 155 3.80 7.13 12.73
C PRO A 155 4.75 6.40 13.68
N TYR A 156 4.20 5.69 14.66
CA TYR A 156 4.92 4.78 15.55
C TYR A 156 4.79 3.34 15.03
N ASP A 157 5.82 2.52 15.28
CA ASP A 157 5.82 1.12 14.84
C ASP A 157 4.80 0.30 15.62
N ASN A 158 4.74 0.47 16.95
CA ASN A 158 3.82 -0.26 17.81
C ASN A 158 3.32 0.60 18.98
N GLU A 159 2.03 0.45 19.31
CA GLU A 159 1.40 0.99 20.51
C GLU A 159 0.69 -0.11 21.27
N ILE A 160 0.98 -0.29 22.56
CA ILE A 160 0.20 -1.10 23.49
C ILE A 160 -0.72 -0.16 24.24
N ILE A 161 -2.02 -0.16 23.88
CA ILE A 161 -3.02 0.78 24.41
C ILE A 161 -3.20 0.61 25.91
N ASP A 162 -3.32 -0.62 26.38
CA ASP A 162 -3.69 -0.96 27.75
C ASP A 162 -2.75 -0.37 28.80
N ILE A 163 -1.49 -0.17 28.43
CA ILE A 163 -0.44 0.36 29.29
C ILE A 163 0.18 1.65 28.76
N LYS A 164 -0.39 2.25 27.73
CA LYS A 164 0.11 3.47 27.08
C LYS A 164 1.60 3.40 26.75
N LEU A 165 2.05 2.32 26.12
CA LEU A 165 3.44 2.12 25.77
C LEU A 165 3.61 2.20 24.25
N ILE A 166 4.46 3.12 23.80
CA ILE A 166 4.97 3.22 22.43
C ILE A 166 6.26 2.42 22.35
N ILE A 167 6.41 1.60 21.30
CA ILE A 167 7.61 0.82 21.01
C ILE A 167 8.06 1.12 19.59
N GLU A 168 9.29 1.61 19.45
CA GLU A 168 9.95 1.88 18.17
C GLU A 168 11.08 0.89 17.93
N VAL A 169 11.15 0.35 16.72
CA VAL A 169 12.19 -0.63 16.33
C VAL A 169 13.19 0.06 15.41
N HIS A 170 14.35 0.33 15.92
CA HIS A 170 15.39 1.09 15.22
C HIS A 170 16.33 0.18 14.44
N GLY A 171 16.29 0.27 13.11
CA GLY A 171 17.28 -0.33 12.22
C GLY A 171 18.64 0.35 12.31
N CYS A 172 19.66 -0.20 11.66
CA CYS A 172 21.03 0.34 11.68
C CYS A 172 21.12 1.79 11.16
N GLN A 173 20.18 2.22 10.30
CA GLN A 173 20.13 3.57 9.76
C GLN A 173 19.91 4.67 10.81
N HIS A 174 19.35 4.34 11.98
CA HIS A 174 19.16 5.29 13.08
C HIS A 174 20.44 5.61 13.84
N TYR A 175 21.48 4.78 13.69
CA TYR A 175 22.72 4.86 14.45
C TYR A 175 23.95 5.19 13.61
N GLN A 176 23.89 4.96 12.30
CA GLN A 176 25.04 5.15 11.42
C GLN A 176 24.62 5.54 9.99
N VAL A 177 25.54 6.16 9.27
CA VAL A 177 25.36 6.48 7.86
C VAL A 177 25.26 5.18 7.06
N THR A 178 24.16 5.02 6.31
CA THR A 178 23.89 3.85 5.46
C THR A 178 23.74 4.26 3.99
N GLY A 179 23.58 3.28 3.11
CA GLY A 179 23.24 3.52 1.71
C GLY A 179 21.96 4.34 1.53
N PHE A 180 21.00 4.19 2.44
CA PHE A 180 19.77 5.00 2.45
C PHE A 180 20.07 6.49 2.70
N ALA A 181 20.93 6.83 3.67
CA ALA A 181 21.33 8.21 3.93
C ALA A 181 22.06 8.82 2.71
N LYS A 182 22.90 8.04 2.00
CA LYS A 182 23.57 8.48 0.78
C LYS A 182 22.56 8.80 -0.34
N MET A 183 21.61 7.90 -0.60
CA MET A 183 20.56 8.15 -1.61
C MET A 183 19.68 9.35 -1.26
N SER A 184 19.34 9.52 0.02
CA SER A 184 18.55 10.66 0.51
C SER A 184 19.30 11.97 0.32
N SER A 185 20.59 11.99 0.68
CA SER A 185 21.43 13.19 0.55
C SER A 185 21.58 13.67 -0.89
N GLU A 186 21.72 12.77 -1.85
CA GLU A 186 21.72 13.10 -3.28
C GLU A 186 20.39 13.73 -3.72
N LYS A 187 19.28 13.18 -3.27
CA LYS A 187 17.92 13.67 -3.61
C LYS A 187 17.62 15.05 -3.05
N TYR A 188 18.07 15.34 -1.83
CA TYR A 188 17.74 16.59 -1.12
C TYR A 188 18.88 17.60 -1.07
N ASN A 189 20.01 17.33 -1.76
CA ASN A 189 21.20 18.16 -1.82
C ASN A 189 21.74 18.47 -0.39
N THR A 190 21.86 17.42 0.42
CA THR A 190 22.41 17.42 1.77
C THR A 190 23.65 16.52 1.86
N THR A 191 24.21 16.31 3.05
CA THR A 191 25.20 15.26 3.28
C THR A 191 24.60 14.03 3.95
N PRO A 192 25.19 12.83 3.80
CA PRO A 192 24.71 11.64 4.48
C PRO A 192 24.66 11.78 6.02
N GLU A 193 25.57 12.55 6.59
CA GLU A 193 25.61 12.86 8.02
C GLU A 193 24.42 13.74 8.43
N GLN A 194 24.10 14.75 7.63
CA GLN A 194 22.93 15.60 7.85
C GLN A 194 21.62 14.81 7.76
N GLU A 195 21.54 13.84 6.87
CA GLU A 195 20.38 12.95 6.79
C GLU A 195 20.25 12.06 8.04
N LEU A 196 21.38 11.56 8.58
CA LEU A 196 21.40 10.81 9.84
C LEU A 196 20.97 11.71 11.02
N GLU A 197 21.52 12.92 11.12
CA GLU A 197 21.14 13.89 12.16
C GLU A 197 19.65 14.23 12.09
N TYR A 198 19.13 14.42 10.88
CA TYR A 198 17.70 14.68 10.68
C TYR A 198 16.82 13.48 11.07
N LEU A 199 17.26 12.25 10.82
CA LEU A 199 16.56 11.04 11.24
C LEU A 199 16.53 10.97 12.77
N GLN A 200 17.67 11.11 13.43
CA GLN A 200 17.79 11.11 14.89
C GLN A 200 16.97 12.23 15.54
N TRP A 201 16.93 13.40 14.91
CA TRP A 201 16.06 14.48 15.36
C TRP A 201 14.57 14.09 15.31
N LYS A 202 14.12 13.40 14.25
CA LYS A 202 12.74 12.89 14.17
C LYS A 202 12.45 11.86 15.26
N ASP A 203 13.39 10.96 15.53
CA ASP A 203 13.23 9.93 16.56
C ASP A 203 13.10 10.57 17.94
N ASN A 204 13.97 11.54 18.27
CA ASN A 204 13.88 12.30 19.51
C ASN A 204 12.57 13.10 19.61
N TYR A 205 12.11 13.69 18.50
CA TYR A 205 10.85 14.41 18.47
C TYR A 205 9.65 13.48 18.72
N LYS A 206 9.61 12.30 18.09
CA LYS A 206 8.59 11.26 18.32
C LYS A 206 8.59 10.83 19.79
N LYS A 207 9.76 10.55 20.36
CA LYS A 207 9.93 10.16 21.77
C LYS A 207 9.37 11.22 22.71
N GLN A 208 9.78 12.48 22.55
CA GLN A 208 9.31 13.57 23.39
C GLN A 208 7.81 13.76 23.29
N TYR A 209 7.27 13.70 22.06
CA TYR A 209 5.83 13.81 21.84
C TYR A 209 5.05 12.68 22.54
N ALA A 210 5.54 11.45 22.56
CA ALA A 210 4.91 10.35 23.29
C ALA A 210 4.89 10.62 24.80
N LEU A 211 6.03 11.03 25.36
CA LEU A 211 6.18 11.35 26.78
C LEU A 211 5.27 12.52 27.21
N ASP A 212 5.20 13.58 26.43
CA ASP A 212 4.37 14.75 26.67
C ASP A 212 2.87 14.44 26.64
N ASN A 213 2.47 13.38 25.92
CA ASN A 213 1.09 12.86 25.88
C ASN A 213 0.81 11.77 26.92
N GLY A 214 1.70 11.55 27.87
CA GLY A 214 1.52 10.60 28.97
C GLY A 214 1.67 9.13 28.56
N TYR A 215 2.45 8.88 27.51
CA TYR A 215 2.84 7.54 27.11
C TYR A 215 4.23 7.19 27.63
N TYR A 216 4.43 5.93 27.93
CA TYR A 216 5.78 5.37 28.05
C TYR A 216 6.37 5.14 26.67
N TYR A 217 7.70 5.11 26.60
CA TYR A 217 8.41 4.93 25.34
C TYR A 217 9.53 3.91 25.49
N LEU A 218 9.64 3.00 24.54
CA LEU A 218 10.69 2.00 24.45
C LEU A 218 11.26 1.97 23.04
N GLU A 219 12.57 2.10 22.95
CA GLU A 219 13.35 1.94 21.74
C GLU A 219 14.00 0.55 21.72
N ILE A 220 13.84 -0.18 20.61
CA ILE A 220 14.42 -1.50 20.40
C ILE A 220 15.46 -1.41 19.28
N PRO A 221 16.76 -1.43 19.63
CA PRO A 221 17.83 -1.35 18.65
C PRO A 221 17.98 -2.63 17.81
N TYR A 222 18.40 -2.50 16.54
CA TYR A 222 18.53 -3.61 15.59
C TYR A 222 19.45 -4.75 16.04
N TRP A 223 20.48 -4.45 16.85
CA TRP A 223 21.42 -5.48 17.33
C TRP A 223 20.82 -6.46 18.32
N THR A 224 19.67 -6.12 18.93
CA THR A 224 18.94 -7.01 19.84
C THR A 224 18.25 -8.17 19.12
N GLU A 225 18.21 -8.13 17.78
CA GLU A 225 17.70 -9.24 16.98
C GLU A 225 18.57 -10.49 17.05
N LYS A 226 19.87 -10.29 17.21
CA LYS A 226 20.87 -11.36 17.10
C LYS A 226 20.76 -12.41 18.20
N ASP A 227 20.42 -11.97 19.41
CA ASP A 227 20.35 -12.80 20.64
C ASP A 227 18.98 -12.76 21.30
N ASP A 228 17.97 -12.24 20.59
CA ASP A 228 16.61 -12.04 21.05
C ASP A 228 16.49 -11.18 22.34
N SER A 229 17.51 -10.38 22.67
CA SER A 229 17.52 -9.53 23.88
C SER A 229 16.44 -8.45 23.88
N TYR A 230 15.81 -8.16 22.71
CA TYR A 230 14.63 -7.30 22.64
C TYR A 230 13.48 -7.78 23.54
N LYS A 231 13.35 -9.09 23.80
CA LYS A 231 12.34 -9.65 24.72
C LYS A 231 12.53 -9.14 26.13
N ALA A 232 13.77 -9.22 26.62
CA ALA A 232 14.10 -8.72 27.96
C ALA A 232 13.89 -7.20 28.10
N LEU A 233 14.14 -6.42 27.03
CA LEU A 233 13.85 -4.98 27.03
C LEU A 233 12.35 -4.71 27.19
N ILE A 234 11.52 -5.45 26.46
CA ILE A 234 10.06 -5.32 26.52
C ILE A 234 9.56 -5.73 27.90
N ASP A 235 9.96 -6.90 28.41
CA ASP A 235 9.51 -7.42 29.71
C ASP A 235 9.89 -6.48 30.84
N ASN A 236 11.12 -5.97 30.83
CA ASN A 236 11.60 -5.02 31.85
C ASN A 236 10.78 -3.73 31.83
N LYS A 237 10.49 -3.20 30.62
CA LYS A 237 9.70 -1.97 30.48
C LYS A 237 8.27 -2.15 30.94
N ILE A 238 7.63 -3.26 30.60
CA ILE A 238 6.28 -3.59 31.06
C ILE A 238 6.27 -3.74 32.59
N ASN A 239 7.24 -4.46 33.16
CA ASN A 239 7.35 -4.63 34.61
C ASN A 239 7.59 -3.31 35.35
N GLU A 240 8.37 -2.37 34.77
CA GLU A 240 8.55 -1.01 35.28
C GLU A 240 7.20 -0.29 35.36
N ILE A 241 6.46 -0.25 34.23
CA ILE A 241 5.15 0.40 34.14
C ILE A 241 4.15 -0.19 35.14
N MET A 242 4.09 -1.52 35.23
CA MET A 242 3.15 -2.18 36.15
C MET A 242 3.43 -1.89 37.62
N LYS A 243 4.72 -1.63 38.01
CA LYS A 243 5.08 -1.21 39.34
C LYS A 243 4.74 0.24 39.67
N GLU A 244 4.73 1.11 38.65
CA GLU A 244 4.36 2.53 38.82
C GLU A 244 2.84 2.72 38.98
N VAL A 245 2.06 1.81 38.38
CA VAL A 245 0.58 1.89 38.36
C VAL A 245 -0.07 1.10 39.51
N ALA A 246 0.70 0.20 40.18
CA ALA A 246 0.24 -0.59 41.33
C ALA A 246 0.32 0.18 42.67
#